data_746769bb15472232df7dd8d0ec5f3145
#
_entry.id   746769bb15472232df7dd8d0ec5f3145
#
_cell.length_a   1.000
_cell.length_b   1.000
_cell.length_c   1.000
_cell.angle_alpha   90.00
_cell.angle_beta   90.00
_cell.angle_gamma   90.00
#
_symmetry.space_group_name_H-M   'P 1'
#
loop_
_entity.id
_entity.type
_entity.pdbx_description
1 polymer ?
#
loop_
_entity_poly.entity_id
_entity_poly.type
_entity_poly.pdbx_seq_one_letter_code
_entity_poly.pdbx_strand_id
1 'polypeptide(L)'
;MLKSNRAGSTKQDPAYAPEDPPASHLRLPWDVMSRPRRLEGFNYVGRYRYFLTFCTRDRLPVFEEGEIAEQTLAQFRRTSTLERFAILAYCLMPDHAHLLVEGLRIDSDFRRFAKMAKQRSGSAYARSRHERLWQEGYYEQVLRQEEDAQAFAGYIVSSPIRAGLVETPEDPFIGSDTWTLAELLESVP
;
A
#
# COMPACT_ATOMS: atom_id res chain seq x y z
N MET A 1 -47.20 14.15 -36.79
CA MET A 1 -47.05 13.95 -35.33
C MET A 1 -45.64 13.46 -35.08
N LEU A 2 -44.83 14.38 -34.61
CA LEU A 2 -43.40 14.14 -34.27
C LEU A 2 -43.31 13.33 -32.97
N LYS A 3 -42.44 12.29 -32.96
CA LYS A 3 -41.97 11.69 -31.71
C LYS A 3 -40.44 11.89 -31.59
N SER A 4 -40.11 12.63 -30.57
CA SER A 4 -38.85 13.05 -30.10
C SER A 4 -37.95 11.84 -29.75
N ASN A 5 -36.74 11.79 -30.36
CA ASN A 5 -35.62 10.97 -29.94
C ASN A 5 -34.98 11.61 -28.70
N ARG A 6 -35.03 10.91 -27.56
CA ARG A 6 -34.16 11.22 -26.41
C ARG A 6 -32.85 10.49 -26.58
N ALA A 7 -31.82 11.23 -26.93
CA ALA A 7 -30.45 10.79 -26.85
C ALA A 7 -30.07 10.54 -25.39
N GLY A 8 -29.61 9.31 -25.08
CA GLY A 8 -29.04 8.94 -23.81
C GLY A 8 -27.71 9.64 -23.62
N SER A 9 -27.63 10.52 -22.65
CA SER A 9 -26.39 11.13 -22.17
C SER A 9 -25.59 10.07 -21.43
N THR A 10 -24.52 9.57 -22.04
CA THR A 10 -23.44 8.87 -21.35
C THR A 10 -22.74 9.88 -20.46
N LYS A 11 -22.96 9.77 -19.14
CA LYS A 11 -22.13 10.46 -18.16
C LYS A 11 -20.70 9.96 -18.33
N GLN A 12 -19.84 10.78 -18.95
CA GLN A 12 -18.41 10.64 -18.84
C GLN A 12 -18.03 10.86 -17.36
N ASP A 13 -17.31 9.88 -16.80
CA ASP A 13 -16.66 10.04 -15.50
C ASP A 13 -15.77 11.29 -15.56
N PRO A 14 -15.88 12.20 -14.59
CA PRO A 14 -14.97 13.33 -14.54
C PRO A 14 -13.56 12.79 -14.32
N ALA A 15 -12.71 12.89 -15.33
CA ALA A 15 -11.28 12.66 -15.19
C ALA A 15 -10.77 13.63 -14.12
N TYR A 16 -10.51 13.10 -12.93
CA TYR A 16 -9.84 13.85 -11.89
C TYR A 16 -8.40 14.09 -12.33
N ALA A 17 -8.10 15.29 -12.73
CA ALA A 17 -6.77 15.81 -12.95
C ALA A 17 -6.46 16.82 -11.85
N PRO A 18 -5.75 16.45 -10.77
CA PRO A 18 -5.04 17.43 -9.98
C PRO A 18 -3.74 17.79 -10.70
N GLU A 19 -3.40 19.07 -10.68
CA GLU A 19 -2.17 19.60 -11.21
C GLU A 19 -0.96 18.89 -10.59
N ASP A 20 -0.05 18.39 -11.43
CA ASP A 20 1.15 17.66 -11.02
C ASP A 20 2.08 18.58 -10.22
N PRO A 21 2.56 18.18 -9.05
CA PRO A 21 3.74 18.81 -8.49
C PRO A 21 4.95 18.50 -9.38
N PRO A 22 5.89 19.45 -9.57
CA PRO A 22 7.03 19.25 -10.44
C PRO A 22 7.86 18.04 -10.00
N ALA A 23 8.32 17.26 -10.97
CA ALA A 23 8.99 15.96 -10.85
C ALA A 23 10.32 15.95 -10.06
N SER A 24 10.72 17.04 -9.43
CA SER A 24 12.01 17.18 -8.77
C SER A 24 12.00 17.01 -7.26
N HIS A 25 10.84 16.76 -6.63
CA HIS A 25 10.78 16.55 -5.19
C HIS A 25 9.74 15.47 -4.88
N LEU A 26 10.14 14.21 -4.98
CA LEU A 26 9.49 13.10 -4.29
C LEU A 26 9.63 13.36 -2.77
N ARG A 27 8.89 14.34 -2.25
CA ARG A 27 8.59 14.42 -0.82
C ARG A 27 7.64 13.28 -0.53
N LEU A 28 8.24 12.14 -0.23
CA LEU A 28 7.48 11.00 0.22
C LEU A 28 6.92 11.34 1.61
N PRO A 29 5.63 11.07 1.85
CA PRO A 29 4.84 11.80 2.87
C PRO A 29 5.02 11.39 4.32
N TRP A 30 6.09 10.70 4.72
CA TRP A 30 6.31 10.36 6.14
C TRP A 30 6.92 11.48 6.97
N ASP A 31 7.42 12.56 6.37
CA ASP A 31 7.81 13.76 7.11
C ASP A 31 6.60 14.52 7.69
N VAL A 32 5.39 14.14 7.25
CA VAL A 32 4.14 14.70 7.77
C VAL A 32 3.26 13.54 8.25
N MET A 33 3.36 13.19 9.52
CA MET A 33 2.50 12.24 10.24
C MET A 33 1.03 12.71 10.35
N SER A 34 0.53 13.45 9.37
CA SER A 34 -0.88 13.77 9.25
C SER A 34 -1.55 12.70 8.41
N ARG A 35 -2.64 12.10 8.90
CA ARG A 35 -3.49 11.22 8.09
C ARG A 35 -3.79 11.94 6.78
N PRO A 36 -3.40 11.41 5.59
CA PRO A 36 -3.79 12.03 4.35
C PRO A 36 -5.32 12.04 4.33
N ARG A 37 -5.90 13.16 3.93
CA ARG A 37 -7.34 13.20 3.71
C ARG A 37 -7.64 12.18 2.61
N ARG A 38 -8.54 11.25 2.89
CA ARG A 38 -9.06 10.36 1.86
C ARG A 38 -9.57 11.21 0.71
N LEU A 39 -9.28 10.78 -0.51
CA LEU A 39 -9.78 11.48 -1.70
C LEU A 39 -11.31 11.48 -1.65
N GLU A 40 -11.90 12.67 -1.49
CA GLU A 40 -13.35 12.84 -1.54
C GLU A 40 -13.86 12.46 -2.93
N GLY A 41 -14.90 11.64 -2.99
CA GLY A 41 -15.51 11.21 -4.24
C GLY A 41 -14.76 10.12 -5.00
N PHE A 42 -13.56 9.69 -4.57
CA PHE A 42 -12.85 8.61 -5.22
C PHE A 42 -13.46 7.25 -4.87
N ASN A 43 -13.76 6.48 -5.92
CA ASN A 43 -14.22 5.11 -5.75
C ASN A 43 -13.01 4.18 -5.59
N TYR A 44 -12.78 3.66 -4.40
CA TYR A 44 -11.69 2.75 -4.07
C TYR A 44 -11.90 1.30 -4.59
N VAL A 45 -12.75 1.13 -5.59
CA VAL A 45 -13.04 -0.15 -6.23
C VAL A 45 -12.51 -0.14 -7.66
N GLY A 46 -11.71 -1.13 -8.02
CA GLY A 46 -11.14 -1.26 -9.35
C GLY A 46 -9.68 -1.71 -9.38
N ARG A 47 -9.07 -1.57 -10.56
CA ARG A 47 -7.67 -1.94 -10.82
C ARG A 47 -6.75 -0.75 -10.58
N TYR A 48 -6.78 -0.23 -9.36
CA TYR A 48 -5.92 0.86 -8.95
C TYR A 48 -4.76 0.34 -8.12
N ARG A 49 -3.68 1.13 -8.08
CA ARG A 49 -2.51 0.89 -7.26
C ARG A 49 -2.54 1.79 -6.04
N TYR A 50 -2.14 1.21 -4.91
CA TYR A 50 -2.16 1.91 -3.63
C TYR A 50 -0.87 1.66 -2.89
N PHE A 51 -0.22 2.74 -2.49
CA PHE A 51 0.78 2.69 -1.43
C PHE A 51 0.07 2.83 -0.09
N LEU A 52 0.40 1.96 0.86
CA LEU A 52 -0.17 2.01 2.20
C LEU A 52 0.87 1.74 3.27
N THR A 53 0.67 2.35 4.45
CA THR A 53 1.49 2.14 5.63
C THR A 53 0.62 1.82 6.83
N PHE A 54 0.91 0.70 7.47
CA PHE A 54 0.33 0.30 8.75
C PHE A 54 1.36 0.50 9.85
N CYS A 55 1.10 1.36 10.83
CA CYS A 55 1.97 1.49 12.00
C CYS A 55 1.51 0.57 13.13
N THR A 56 2.46 0.04 13.86
CA THR A 56 2.19 -0.72 15.08
C THR A 56 1.61 0.18 16.17
N ARG A 57 0.92 -0.39 17.14
CA ARG A 57 0.41 0.34 18.29
C ARG A 57 1.56 0.99 19.03
N ASP A 58 1.42 2.27 19.33
CA ASP A 58 2.39 3.08 20.06
C ASP A 58 3.80 3.08 19.43
N ARG A 59 3.90 2.71 18.14
CA ARG A 59 5.16 2.59 17.39
C ARG A 59 6.14 1.60 18.04
N LEU A 60 5.63 0.57 18.68
CA LEU A 60 6.46 -0.49 19.27
C LEU A 60 7.18 -1.28 18.16
N PRO A 61 8.46 -1.62 18.33
CA PRO A 61 9.27 -2.27 17.29
C PRO A 61 9.02 -3.79 17.23
N VAL A 62 7.75 -4.20 17.10
CA VAL A 62 7.34 -5.62 17.19
C VAL A 62 7.86 -6.48 16.04
N PHE A 63 8.26 -5.88 14.91
CA PHE A 63 8.79 -6.60 13.77
C PHE A 63 10.31 -6.87 13.86
N GLU A 64 10.98 -6.43 14.91
CA GLU A 64 12.31 -6.96 15.27
C GLU A 64 12.23 -8.45 15.64
N GLU A 65 11.05 -8.94 16.06
CA GLU A 65 10.77 -10.35 16.20
C GLU A 65 10.41 -10.97 14.86
N GLY A 66 11.34 -11.69 14.22
CA GLY A 66 11.16 -12.29 12.88
C GLY A 66 9.92 -13.17 12.76
N GLU A 67 9.56 -13.92 13.80
CA GLU A 67 8.33 -14.74 13.84
C GLU A 67 7.06 -13.89 13.67
N ILE A 68 7.02 -12.73 14.30
CA ILE A 68 5.88 -11.79 14.19
C ILE A 68 5.82 -11.16 12.80
N ALA A 69 6.98 -10.79 12.25
CA ALA A 69 7.08 -10.25 10.90
C ALA A 69 6.62 -11.30 9.86
N GLU A 70 7.11 -12.53 9.95
CA GLU A 70 6.72 -13.64 9.08
C GLU A 70 5.20 -13.92 9.16
N GLN A 71 4.68 -14.05 10.38
CA GLN A 71 3.25 -14.25 10.60
C GLN A 71 2.41 -13.12 9.98
N THR A 72 2.85 -11.88 10.14
CA THR A 72 2.15 -10.70 9.60
C THR A 72 2.17 -10.71 8.08
N LEU A 73 3.31 -10.96 7.47
CA LEU A 73 3.46 -11.05 6.00
C LEU A 73 2.61 -12.18 5.42
N ALA A 74 2.56 -13.34 6.07
CA ALA A 74 1.71 -14.46 5.67
C ALA A 74 0.22 -14.05 5.65
N GLN A 75 -0.24 -13.26 6.64
CA GLN A 75 -1.62 -12.76 6.64
C GLN A 75 -1.87 -11.71 5.55
N PHE A 76 -0.89 -10.87 5.20
CA PHE A 76 -0.99 -9.95 4.08
C PHE A 76 -1.11 -10.70 2.76
N ARG A 77 -0.27 -11.69 2.49
CA ARG A 77 -0.34 -12.56 1.29
C ARG A 77 -1.66 -13.31 1.20
N ARG A 78 -2.11 -13.89 2.32
CA ARG A 78 -3.43 -14.55 2.37
C ARG A 78 -4.55 -13.56 2.04
N THR A 79 -4.48 -12.34 2.56
CA THR A 79 -5.50 -11.33 2.30
C THR A 79 -5.48 -10.86 0.85
N SER A 80 -4.29 -10.67 0.26
CA SER A 80 -4.17 -10.27 -1.14
C SER A 80 -4.86 -11.27 -2.07
N THR A 81 -4.63 -12.56 -1.85
CA THR A 81 -5.31 -13.62 -2.62
C THR A 81 -6.84 -13.56 -2.45
N LEU A 82 -7.33 -13.45 -1.23
CA LEU A 82 -8.77 -13.49 -0.93
C LEU A 82 -9.52 -12.26 -1.41
N GLU A 83 -8.91 -11.09 -1.32
CA GLU A 83 -9.51 -9.81 -1.71
C GLU A 83 -9.12 -9.39 -3.16
N ARG A 84 -8.42 -10.27 -3.89
CA ARG A 84 -8.03 -10.09 -5.31
C ARG A 84 -7.15 -8.87 -5.53
N PHE A 85 -6.09 -8.79 -4.74
CA PHE A 85 -5.00 -7.83 -4.90
C PHE A 85 -3.69 -8.56 -5.19
N ALA A 86 -2.79 -7.92 -5.93
CA ALA A 86 -1.38 -8.28 -5.97
C ALA A 86 -0.62 -7.44 -4.93
N ILE A 87 0.40 -8.01 -4.30
CA ILE A 87 1.40 -7.25 -3.52
C ILE A 87 2.58 -7.00 -4.46
N LEU A 88 2.71 -5.77 -4.94
CA LEU A 88 3.77 -5.37 -5.87
C LEU A 88 5.10 -5.18 -5.14
N ALA A 89 5.08 -4.64 -3.93
CA ALA A 89 6.25 -4.53 -3.06
C ALA A 89 5.82 -4.47 -1.59
N TYR A 90 6.71 -4.89 -0.71
CA TYR A 90 6.50 -4.81 0.73
C TYR A 90 7.81 -4.60 1.48
N CYS A 91 7.72 -3.99 2.65
CA CYS A 91 8.78 -3.90 3.64
C CYS A 91 8.17 -3.82 5.03
N LEU A 92 8.61 -4.69 5.94
CA LEU A 92 8.30 -4.62 7.34
C LEU A 92 9.48 -3.95 8.06
N MET A 93 9.26 -2.70 8.48
CA MET A 93 10.16 -1.95 9.34
C MET A 93 9.88 -2.31 10.81
N PRO A 94 10.77 -2.09 11.76
CA PRO A 94 10.55 -2.50 13.15
C PRO A 94 9.17 -2.15 13.71
N ASP A 95 8.64 -0.97 13.40
CA ASP A 95 7.42 -0.41 13.98
C ASP A 95 6.31 -0.07 12.97
N HIS A 96 6.47 -0.50 11.71
CA HIS A 96 5.45 -0.31 10.68
C HIS A 96 5.68 -1.21 9.46
N ALA A 97 4.65 -1.35 8.62
CA ALA A 97 4.73 -2.07 7.37
C ALA A 97 4.33 -1.15 6.20
N HIS A 98 5.16 -1.15 5.15
CA HIS A 98 4.85 -0.57 3.85
C HIS A 98 4.38 -1.64 2.88
N LEU A 99 3.35 -1.34 2.11
CA LEU A 99 2.85 -2.19 1.04
C LEU A 99 2.54 -1.34 -0.19
N LEU A 100 2.93 -1.83 -1.36
CA LEU A 100 2.39 -1.39 -2.64
C LEU A 100 1.50 -2.51 -3.17
N VAL A 101 0.24 -2.22 -3.41
CA VAL A 101 -0.74 -3.22 -3.85
C VAL A 101 -1.52 -2.75 -5.07
N GLU A 102 -1.95 -3.72 -5.90
CA GLU A 102 -2.77 -3.47 -7.10
C GLU A 102 -4.03 -4.31 -7.07
N GLY A 103 -5.18 -3.70 -7.37
CA GLY A 103 -6.43 -4.41 -7.57
C GLY A 103 -6.40 -5.21 -8.88
N LEU A 104 -6.65 -6.52 -8.81
CA LEU A 104 -6.57 -7.42 -9.97
C LEU A 104 -7.86 -7.42 -10.80
N ARG A 105 -8.96 -6.92 -10.25
CA ARG A 105 -10.27 -6.94 -10.89
C ARG A 105 -10.99 -5.61 -10.78
N ILE A 106 -12.00 -5.42 -11.63
CA ILE A 106 -12.84 -4.22 -11.61
C ILE A 106 -13.68 -4.10 -10.33
N ASP A 107 -13.85 -5.19 -9.59
CA ASP A 107 -14.57 -5.28 -8.32
C ASP A 107 -13.64 -5.43 -7.10
N SER A 108 -12.32 -5.25 -7.26
CA SER A 108 -11.36 -5.24 -6.13
C SER A 108 -11.59 -3.99 -5.26
N ASP A 109 -11.95 -4.20 -4.00
CA ASP A 109 -12.23 -3.13 -3.03
C ASP A 109 -11.04 -2.93 -2.10
N PHE A 110 -10.32 -1.80 -2.28
CA PHE A 110 -9.14 -1.48 -1.48
C PHE A 110 -9.46 -1.26 0.01
N ARG A 111 -10.59 -0.62 0.32
CA ARG A 111 -10.95 -0.38 1.72
C ARG A 111 -11.19 -1.69 2.46
N ARG A 112 -11.83 -2.63 1.78
CA ARG A 112 -12.04 -3.98 2.28
C ARG A 112 -10.71 -4.71 2.44
N PHE A 113 -9.82 -4.65 1.43
CA PHE A 113 -8.47 -5.22 1.51
C PHE A 113 -7.71 -4.69 2.74
N ALA A 114 -7.58 -3.37 2.89
CA ALA A 114 -6.84 -2.75 3.99
C ALA A 114 -7.43 -3.12 5.36
N LYS A 115 -8.77 -3.12 5.50
CA LYS A 115 -9.47 -3.57 6.72
C LYS A 115 -9.14 -5.02 7.03
N MET A 116 -9.24 -5.92 6.06
CA MET A 116 -9.03 -7.35 6.26
C MET A 116 -7.55 -7.69 6.52
N ALA A 117 -6.62 -6.99 5.87
CA ALA A 117 -5.19 -7.13 6.13
C ALA A 117 -4.85 -6.80 7.59
N LYS A 118 -5.32 -5.66 8.09
CA LYS A 118 -5.16 -5.28 9.50
C LYS A 118 -5.86 -6.24 10.46
N GLN A 119 -7.07 -6.64 10.15
CA GLN A 119 -7.85 -7.52 11.03
C GLN A 119 -7.22 -8.90 11.15
N ARG A 120 -6.81 -9.52 10.05
CA ARG A 120 -6.24 -10.88 10.06
C ARG A 120 -4.89 -10.91 10.74
N SER A 121 -3.98 -10.00 10.38
CA SER A 121 -2.67 -9.91 11.02
C SER A 121 -2.78 -9.51 12.49
N GLY A 122 -3.61 -8.53 12.83
CA GLY A 122 -3.86 -8.14 14.21
C GLY A 122 -4.49 -9.26 15.07
N SER A 123 -5.42 -10.06 14.49
CA SER A 123 -6.00 -11.21 15.19
C SER A 123 -4.98 -12.35 15.37
N ALA A 124 -4.07 -12.55 14.40
CA ALA A 124 -2.99 -13.53 14.54
C ALA A 124 -2.06 -13.13 15.68
N TYR A 125 -1.60 -11.90 15.72
CA TYR A 125 -0.77 -11.34 16.79
C TYR A 125 -1.46 -11.41 18.16
N ALA A 126 -2.74 -11.01 18.24
CA ALA A 126 -3.48 -11.01 19.50
C ALA A 126 -3.66 -12.42 20.10
N ARG A 127 -3.70 -13.46 19.27
CA ARG A 127 -3.76 -14.85 19.79
C ARG A 127 -2.47 -15.29 20.48
N SER A 128 -1.32 -14.78 20.06
CA SER A 128 -0.01 -15.14 20.64
C SER A 128 0.43 -14.19 21.75
N ARG A 129 0.08 -12.90 21.64
CA ARG A 129 0.60 -11.87 22.54
C ARG A 129 -0.46 -11.25 23.46
N HIS A 130 -1.75 -11.53 23.23
CA HIS A 130 -2.88 -10.94 23.97
C HIS A 130 -2.94 -9.40 23.90
N GLU A 131 -2.35 -8.80 22.86
CA GLU A 131 -2.22 -7.37 22.63
C GLU A 131 -2.68 -6.97 21.24
N ARG A 132 -2.85 -5.65 21.02
CA ARG A 132 -3.18 -5.09 19.72
C ARG A 132 -1.90 -4.82 18.93
N LEU A 133 -1.81 -5.35 17.70
CA LEU A 133 -0.68 -5.10 16.80
C LEU A 133 -0.69 -3.66 16.26
N TRP A 134 -1.83 -3.20 15.75
CA TRP A 134 -1.91 -1.99 14.96
C TRP A 134 -2.51 -0.80 15.70
N GLN A 135 -1.97 0.39 15.45
CA GLN A 135 -2.66 1.65 15.79
C GLN A 135 -3.93 1.82 14.95
N GLU A 136 -4.78 2.77 15.30
CA GLU A 136 -5.95 3.11 14.52
C GLU A 136 -5.58 3.81 13.20
N GLY A 137 -6.39 3.55 12.16
CA GLY A 137 -6.17 4.11 10.83
C GLY A 137 -4.98 3.48 10.10
N TYR A 138 -4.63 4.07 8.99
CA TYR A 138 -3.47 3.76 8.14
C TYR A 138 -3.26 4.93 7.17
N TYR A 139 -2.06 5.03 6.62
CA TYR A 139 -1.76 5.94 5.52
C TYR A 139 -2.08 5.24 4.20
N GLU A 140 -2.64 5.98 3.23
CA GLU A 140 -2.89 5.48 1.88
C GLU A 140 -2.62 6.58 0.85
N GLN A 141 -2.09 6.19 -0.30
CA GLN A 141 -1.95 7.03 -1.48
C GLN A 141 -2.34 6.23 -2.72
N VAL A 142 -3.22 6.78 -3.54
CA VAL A 142 -3.57 6.20 -4.85
C VAL A 142 -2.50 6.59 -5.85
N LEU A 143 -1.90 5.61 -6.52
CA LEU A 143 -0.95 5.85 -7.62
C LEU A 143 -1.72 5.93 -8.94
N ARG A 144 -1.34 6.88 -9.81
CA ARG A 144 -2.05 7.14 -11.06
C ARG A 144 -1.37 6.56 -12.29
N GLN A 145 -0.04 6.52 -12.33
CA GLN A 145 0.75 6.11 -13.49
C GLN A 145 1.60 4.87 -13.16
N GLU A 146 1.94 4.10 -14.20
CA GLU A 146 2.73 2.88 -14.05
C GLU A 146 4.18 3.17 -13.63
N GLU A 147 4.74 4.25 -14.15
CA GLU A 147 6.08 4.74 -13.80
C GLU A 147 6.23 5.03 -12.30
N ASP A 148 5.17 5.57 -11.68
CA ASP A 148 5.16 5.86 -10.25
C ASP A 148 5.24 4.57 -9.42
N ALA A 149 4.68 3.46 -9.90
CA ALA A 149 4.64 2.20 -9.16
C ALA A 149 6.03 1.59 -8.94
N GLN A 150 6.92 1.63 -9.95
CA GLN A 150 8.28 1.12 -9.82
C GLN A 150 9.11 2.00 -8.87
N ALA A 151 9.01 3.32 -8.99
CA ALA A 151 9.68 4.26 -8.09
C ALA A 151 9.19 4.08 -6.63
N PHE A 152 7.89 3.90 -6.41
CA PHE A 152 7.35 3.58 -5.08
C PHE A 152 7.81 2.22 -4.55
N ALA A 153 7.87 1.20 -5.40
CA ALA A 153 8.40 -0.12 -5.03
C ALA A 153 9.87 -0.03 -4.63
N GLY A 154 10.70 0.65 -5.44
CA GLY A 154 12.11 0.92 -5.13
C GLY A 154 12.28 1.63 -3.80
N TYR A 155 11.46 2.67 -3.56
CA TYR A 155 11.45 3.34 -2.27
C TYR A 155 11.10 2.39 -1.12
N ILE A 156 10.09 1.55 -1.23
CA ILE A 156 9.68 0.61 -0.18
C ILE A 156 10.85 -0.32 0.17
N VAL A 157 11.49 -0.93 -0.83
CA VAL A 157 12.55 -1.91 -0.60
C VAL A 157 13.85 -1.25 -0.11
N SER A 158 14.10 0.01 -0.42
CA SER A 158 15.25 0.77 0.08
C SER A 158 15.03 1.40 1.48
N SER A 159 13.80 1.34 2.02
CA SER A 159 13.48 1.98 3.31
C SER A 159 14.37 1.54 4.47
N PRO A 160 14.70 0.24 4.66
CA PRO A 160 15.59 -0.18 5.74
C PRO A 160 17.04 0.29 5.56
N ILE A 161 17.54 0.34 4.32
CA ILE A 161 18.88 0.85 4.01
C ILE A 161 18.96 2.35 4.37
N ARG A 162 17.96 3.13 3.93
CA ARG A 162 17.90 4.57 4.26
C ARG A 162 17.76 4.85 5.75
N ALA A 163 17.12 3.93 6.48
CA ALA A 163 17.02 4.01 7.94
C ALA A 163 18.28 3.51 8.66
N GLY A 164 19.29 3.01 7.95
CA GLY A 164 20.52 2.46 8.53
C GLY A 164 20.31 1.15 9.30
N LEU A 165 19.23 0.42 9.02
CA LEU A 165 18.89 -0.83 9.70
C LEU A 165 19.59 -2.04 9.08
N VAL A 166 19.84 -1.99 7.79
CA VAL A 166 20.53 -3.03 7.01
C VAL A 166 21.45 -2.37 5.99
N GLU A 167 22.51 -3.08 5.60
CA GLU A 167 23.44 -2.63 4.53
C GLU A 167 22.93 -3.01 3.14
N THR A 168 22.22 -4.13 3.06
CA THR A 168 21.66 -4.66 1.81
C THR A 168 20.20 -5.06 2.02
N PRO A 169 19.35 -5.07 0.98
CA PRO A 169 17.95 -5.44 1.11
C PRO A 169 17.69 -6.95 1.18
N GLU A 170 18.72 -7.76 1.42
CA GLU A 170 18.61 -9.22 1.55
C GLU A 170 17.96 -9.63 2.88
N ASP A 171 16.73 -9.22 3.08
CA ASP A 171 15.94 -9.50 4.27
C ASP A 171 14.61 -10.15 3.81
N PRO A 172 14.18 -11.27 4.42
CA PRO A 172 12.95 -11.98 4.06
C PRO A 172 11.67 -11.13 4.22
N PHE A 173 11.78 -10.02 4.95
CA PHE A 173 10.67 -9.09 5.19
C PHE A 173 10.64 -7.89 4.25
N ILE A 174 11.50 -7.92 3.23
CA ILE A 174 11.56 -6.96 2.13
C ILE A 174 11.41 -7.72 0.82
N GLY A 175 10.61 -7.24 -0.11
CA GLY A 175 10.48 -7.90 -1.39
C GLY A 175 9.43 -7.32 -2.32
N SER A 176 9.37 -7.96 -3.48
CA SER A 176 8.41 -7.68 -4.53
C SER A 176 8.03 -9.00 -5.20
N ASP A 177 6.75 -9.14 -5.56
CA ASP A 177 6.26 -10.28 -6.35
C ASP A 177 6.29 -9.97 -7.88
N THR A 178 6.75 -8.76 -8.27
CA THR A 178 6.69 -8.27 -9.66
C THR A 178 8.06 -7.94 -10.24
N TRP A 179 8.96 -7.36 -9.47
CA TRP A 179 10.29 -6.91 -9.88
C TRP A 179 11.37 -7.58 -9.03
N THR A 180 12.56 -7.71 -9.58
CA THR A 180 13.72 -8.09 -8.79
C THR A 180 14.18 -6.93 -7.90
N LEU A 181 14.82 -7.23 -6.78
CA LEU A 181 15.35 -6.19 -5.90
C LEU A 181 16.39 -5.31 -6.62
N ALA A 182 17.18 -5.88 -7.53
CA ALA A 182 18.17 -5.13 -8.32
C ALA A 182 17.47 -4.06 -9.20
N GLU A 183 16.44 -4.44 -9.96
CA GLU A 183 15.67 -3.51 -10.80
C GLU A 183 15.04 -2.38 -9.96
N LEU A 184 14.59 -2.70 -8.75
CA LEU A 184 13.98 -1.70 -7.87
C LEU A 184 15.00 -0.74 -7.28
N LEU A 185 16.19 -1.23 -6.90
CA LEU A 185 17.25 -0.38 -6.35
C LEU A 185 17.85 0.56 -7.39
N GLU A 186 17.92 0.13 -8.66
CA GLU A 186 18.34 0.99 -9.78
C GLU A 186 17.32 2.09 -10.09
N SER A 187 16.04 1.90 -9.74
CA SER A 187 14.97 2.88 -9.97
C SER A 187 14.88 3.99 -8.92
N VAL A 188 15.66 3.90 -7.85
CA VAL A 188 15.70 4.91 -6.79
C VAL A 188 16.67 6.01 -7.19
N PRO A 189 16.23 7.27 -7.33
CA PRO A 189 17.08 8.39 -7.74
C PRO A 189 18.11 8.79 -6.67
#